data_1f757d1304871043256edb735a918528
#
_entry.id   1f757d1304871043256edb735a918528
#
_cell.length_a   1.000
_cell.length_b   1.000
_cell.length_c   1.000
_cell.angle_alpha   90.00
_cell.angle_beta   90.00
_cell.angle_gamma   90.00
#
_symmetry.space_group_name_H-M   'P 1'
#
loop_
_entity.id
_entity.type
_entity.pdbx_description
1 polymer ?
#
loop_
_entity_poly.entity_id
_entity_poly.type
_entity_poly.pdbx_seq_one_letter_code
_entity_poly.pdbx_strand_id
1 'polypeptide(L)'
;VRLEATSEAATAETYAPPAAAGESFDWFSAWYPLRPVSFLDANEPNELRVLGKKLVAYLDPTCKEWRVLEDSCPHRRAPLSLGYVQKDGTLACRYHGWAFDGKDGSCVSIPMSVDEAAEKTACASPRSCATSYPSRVEDGILWVWPTAGADGLLASAGAPCATSLAREGTLPGEWGMVELPVGYAPALENQFDPSHAEWLHARYDAEGQLDERANAGFVAMTEFSVREGTMQKDGFVVEHGGYNKSNVGVSASRVFTAPCSSRSEYLDAKGKKYLSAAILYAPTEPGRTLMFTKFQAHQASAVQGAGARKVSPADRINSLVTAPATSLFDFYVDNFTSDPKLVRVGLSHGTPPGSSAYNLGDQDILAMHGVEVEMELQNKPWKQSYYLPTPADAGVSAFRNWMDKHAGGKVAWAPGVVDDASKVKSEAEQLDRYHRHTKHCVACKTALSELGVLEERCVAASKYLLAGGLFLAVTGAAFDQEAPAIIATCLAGASLVGAEKVRDMQHEFLSSVPRRGVPKPKLW
;
A
#
# COMPACT_ATOMS: atom_id res chain seq x y z
N VAL A 1 14.72 17.23 59.90
CA VAL A 1 13.94 16.02 59.63
C VAL A 1 14.13 15.71 58.17
N ARG A 2 14.97 14.73 57.87
CA ARG A 2 15.18 14.16 56.54
C ARG A 2 14.09 13.13 56.29
N LEU A 3 13.36 13.26 55.20
CA LEU A 3 12.48 12.20 54.67
C LEU A 3 13.29 11.43 53.63
N GLU A 4 13.59 10.18 53.95
CA GLU A 4 14.12 9.20 53.00
C GLU A 4 12.95 8.66 52.16
N ALA A 5 13.04 8.85 50.85
CA ALA A 5 12.13 8.23 49.91
C ALA A 5 12.68 6.87 49.50
N THR A 6 12.06 5.80 49.98
CA THR A 6 12.29 4.46 49.50
C THR A 6 11.58 4.27 48.17
N SER A 7 12.37 4.11 47.10
CA SER A 7 11.85 3.72 45.78
C SER A 7 11.68 2.20 45.75
N GLU A 8 10.46 1.72 45.92
CA GLU A 8 10.10 0.38 45.47
C GLU A 8 9.91 0.40 43.95
N ALA A 9 10.87 -0.22 43.26
CA ALA A 9 10.72 -0.53 41.84
C ALA A 9 9.66 -1.65 41.72
N ALA A 10 8.45 -1.25 41.30
CA ALA A 10 7.44 -2.21 40.90
C ALA A 10 7.91 -2.90 39.59
N THR A 11 8.28 -4.17 39.71
CA THR A 11 8.50 -5.04 38.55
C THR A 11 7.15 -5.18 37.83
N ALA A 12 7.06 -4.61 36.62
CA ALA A 12 5.92 -4.81 35.74
C ALA A 12 5.87 -6.29 35.35
N GLU A 13 4.97 -7.05 35.98
CA GLU A 13 4.62 -8.38 35.48
C GLU A 13 3.99 -8.22 34.09
N THR A 14 4.71 -8.73 33.07
CA THR A 14 4.17 -8.86 31.72
C THR A 14 3.04 -9.87 31.74
N TYR A 15 1.81 -9.39 31.65
CA TYR A 15 0.63 -10.23 31.47
C TYR A 15 0.70 -10.92 30.11
N ALA A 16 1.03 -12.19 30.10
CA ALA A 16 0.81 -13.10 28.98
C ALA A 16 -0.48 -13.87 29.25
N PRO A 17 -1.55 -13.76 28.45
CA PRO A 17 -2.71 -14.61 28.63
C PRO A 17 -2.32 -16.07 28.39
N PRO A 18 -2.78 -17.02 29.19
CA PRO A 18 -2.48 -18.42 28.99
C PRO A 18 -3.16 -18.91 27.70
N ALA A 19 -2.36 -19.24 26.69
CA ALA A 19 -2.84 -19.92 25.50
C ALA A 19 -3.29 -21.34 25.88
N ALA A 20 -4.55 -21.66 25.67
CA ALA A 20 -5.02 -23.04 25.71
C ALA A 20 -4.34 -23.81 24.58
N ALA A 21 -3.61 -24.86 24.91
CA ALA A 21 -2.90 -25.68 23.92
C ALA A 21 -3.90 -26.24 22.89
N GLY A 22 -3.74 -25.86 21.60
CA GLY A 22 -4.53 -26.35 20.47
C GLY A 22 -5.45 -25.33 19.77
N GLU A 23 -5.69 -24.15 20.33
CA GLU A 23 -6.55 -23.11 19.74
C GLU A 23 -5.82 -21.83 19.28
N SER A 24 -4.49 -21.78 19.37
CA SER A 24 -3.70 -20.62 18.97
C SER A 24 -3.42 -20.59 17.47
N PHE A 25 -3.52 -19.40 16.89
CA PHE A 25 -3.10 -19.13 15.51
C PHE A 25 -1.57 -19.02 15.45
N ASP A 26 -0.95 -19.73 14.49
CA ASP A 26 0.47 -19.64 14.24
C ASP A 26 0.74 -18.70 13.05
N TRP A 27 1.37 -17.56 13.35
CA TRP A 27 1.72 -16.53 12.36
C TRP A 27 2.64 -17.02 11.24
N PHE A 28 3.48 -18.03 11.49
CA PHE A 28 4.39 -18.58 10.50
C PHE A 28 3.82 -19.77 9.71
N SER A 29 2.59 -20.18 10.03
CA SER A 29 1.87 -21.28 9.40
C SER A 29 0.63 -20.82 8.65
N ALA A 30 0.78 -19.74 7.85
CA ALA A 30 -0.27 -19.20 6.98
C ALA A 30 0.33 -18.57 5.73
N TRP A 31 -0.48 -18.47 4.66
CA TRP A 31 -0.13 -17.74 3.45
C TRP A 31 -0.29 -16.23 3.63
N TYR A 32 0.71 -15.46 3.20
CA TYR A 32 0.69 -14.00 3.21
C TYR A 32 0.81 -13.43 1.80
N PRO A 33 0.01 -12.41 1.44
CA PRO A 33 0.18 -11.69 0.20
C PRO A 33 1.43 -10.80 0.28
N LEU A 34 2.27 -10.88 -0.74
CA LEU A 34 3.48 -10.06 -0.84
C LEU A 34 3.29 -8.84 -1.75
N ARG A 35 2.76 -9.07 -2.96
CA ARG A 35 2.57 -8.01 -3.95
C ARG A 35 1.68 -8.46 -5.10
N PRO A 36 0.85 -7.57 -5.71
CA PRO A 36 0.24 -7.85 -7.00
C PRO A 36 1.33 -8.12 -8.04
N VAL A 37 1.14 -9.14 -8.87
CA VAL A 37 2.12 -9.50 -9.91
C VAL A 37 2.36 -8.36 -10.89
N SER A 38 1.32 -7.56 -11.18
CA SER A 38 1.41 -6.37 -12.04
C SER A 38 2.30 -5.26 -11.47
N PHE A 39 2.65 -5.31 -10.19
CA PHE A 39 3.54 -4.33 -9.54
C PHE A 39 5.00 -4.80 -9.51
N LEU A 40 5.25 -6.11 -9.74
CA LEU A 40 6.58 -6.69 -9.72
C LEU A 40 7.32 -6.42 -11.04
N ASP A 41 8.62 -6.17 -10.94
CA ASP A 41 9.48 -6.15 -12.10
C ASP A 41 9.83 -7.59 -12.50
N ALA A 42 9.46 -7.98 -13.71
CA ALA A 42 9.69 -9.32 -14.23
C ALA A 42 11.15 -9.55 -14.69
N ASN A 43 11.94 -8.49 -14.84
CA ASN A 43 13.31 -8.53 -15.34
C ASN A 43 14.36 -8.42 -14.22
N GLU A 44 13.96 -7.91 -13.05
CA GLU A 44 14.86 -7.62 -11.94
C GLU A 44 14.37 -8.30 -10.64
N PRO A 45 15.27 -8.59 -9.69
CA PRO A 45 14.87 -9.04 -8.37
C PRO A 45 14.10 -7.95 -7.61
N ASN A 46 13.05 -8.35 -6.90
CA ASN A 46 12.17 -7.44 -6.15
C ASN A 46 12.38 -7.64 -4.64
N GLU A 47 12.74 -6.58 -3.92
CA GLU A 47 12.78 -6.58 -2.44
C GLU A 47 11.36 -6.62 -1.88
N LEU A 48 11.12 -7.53 -0.93
CA LEU A 48 9.84 -7.76 -0.26
C LEU A 48 10.02 -7.99 1.23
N ARG A 49 8.94 -7.84 2.01
CA ARG A 49 8.96 -8.09 3.46
C ARG A 49 7.64 -8.68 3.93
N VAL A 50 7.72 -9.57 4.92
CA VAL A 50 6.59 -10.07 5.68
C VAL A 50 7.03 -10.57 7.05
N LEU A 51 6.30 -10.27 8.11
CA LEU A 51 6.60 -10.68 9.50
C LEU A 51 8.04 -10.36 9.93
N GLY A 52 8.61 -9.25 9.45
CA GLY A 52 10.00 -8.87 9.70
C GLY A 52 11.04 -9.61 8.87
N LYS A 53 10.65 -10.60 8.08
CA LYS A 53 11.56 -11.32 7.16
C LYS A 53 11.82 -10.46 5.92
N LYS A 54 13.09 -10.33 5.57
CA LYS A 54 13.53 -9.72 4.30
C LYS A 54 13.54 -10.80 3.23
N LEU A 55 12.83 -10.57 2.15
CA LEU A 55 12.64 -11.52 1.06
C LEU A 55 13.03 -10.88 -0.27
N VAL A 56 13.46 -11.70 -1.22
CA VAL A 56 13.62 -11.33 -2.61
C VAL A 56 12.75 -12.23 -3.47
N ALA A 57 11.96 -11.61 -4.36
CA ALA A 57 11.20 -12.34 -5.37
C ALA A 57 11.74 -12.04 -6.77
N TYR A 58 11.81 -13.04 -7.62
CA TYR A 58 12.16 -12.88 -9.04
C TYR A 58 11.40 -13.86 -9.92
N LEU A 59 11.22 -13.49 -11.18
CA LEU A 59 10.61 -14.35 -12.18
C LEU A 59 11.69 -15.23 -12.81
N ASP A 60 11.60 -16.53 -12.61
CA ASP A 60 12.49 -17.51 -13.26
C ASP A 60 12.18 -17.53 -14.77
N PRO A 61 13.12 -17.13 -15.65
CA PRO A 61 12.89 -17.07 -17.09
C PRO A 61 12.68 -18.43 -17.75
N THR A 62 13.09 -19.52 -17.11
CA THR A 62 13.06 -20.88 -17.67
C THR A 62 11.68 -21.50 -17.54
N CYS A 63 11.02 -21.35 -16.39
CA CYS A 63 9.70 -21.91 -16.10
C CYS A 63 8.58 -20.87 -15.98
N LYS A 64 8.91 -19.58 -15.96
CA LYS A 64 7.95 -18.47 -15.78
C LYS A 64 7.22 -18.51 -14.44
N GLU A 65 7.88 -19.03 -13.42
CA GLU A 65 7.38 -19.04 -12.06
C GLU A 65 8.10 -18.00 -11.20
N TRP A 66 7.36 -17.35 -10.30
CA TRP A 66 7.95 -16.49 -9.29
C TRP A 66 8.59 -17.33 -8.19
N ARG A 67 9.85 -17.04 -7.89
CA ARG A 67 10.62 -17.65 -6.80
C ARG A 67 10.81 -16.67 -5.68
N VAL A 68 10.80 -17.15 -4.43
CA VAL A 68 11.00 -16.32 -3.25
C VAL A 68 12.11 -16.92 -2.39
N LEU A 69 13.17 -16.14 -2.19
CA LEU A 69 14.29 -16.48 -1.31
C LEU A 69 14.39 -15.47 -0.15
N GLU A 70 15.11 -15.83 0.91
CA GLU A 70 15.58 -14.86 1.89
C GLU A 70 16.51 -13.85 1.21
N ASP A 71 16.29 -12.55 1.45
CA ASP A 71 17.12 -11.50 0.86
C ASP A 71 18.47 -11.36 1.59
N SER A 72 19.21 -12.46 1.61
CA SER A 72 20.49 -12.56 2.33
C SER A 72 21.37 -13.65 1.72
N CYS A 73 22.40 -13.24 1.02
CA CYS A 73 23.39 -14.18 0.48
C CYS A 73 24.14 -14.92 1.61
N PRO A 74 24.17 -16.26 1.61
CA PRO A 74 24.83 -17.04 2.66
C PRO A 74 26.32 -16.76 2.81
N HIS A 75 26.99 -16.27 1.74
CA HIS A 75 28.42 -15.96 1.78
C HIS A 75 28.76 -14.88 2.83
N ARG A 76 28.23 -13.65 2.67
CA ARG A 76 28.53 -12.49 3.54
C ARG A 76 27.32 -11.59 3.79
N ARG A 77 26.10 -12.14 3.70
CA ARG A 77 24.85 -11.49 4.03
C ARG A 77 24.48 -10.27 3.17
N ALA A 78 25.08 -10.13 1.97
CA ALA A 78 24.67 -9.10 1.02
C ALA A 78 23.22 -9.35 0.55
N PRO A 79 22.41 -8.29 0.34
CA PRO A 79 21.06 -8.46 -0.19
C PRO A 79 21.09 -9.09 -1.59
N LEU A 80 20.31 -10.15 -1.79
CA LEU A 80 20.13 -10.82 -3.09
C LEU A 80 19.23 -9.98 -4.03
N SER A 81 18.40 -9.12 -3.49
CA SER A 81 17.59 -8.15 -4.23
C SER A 81 18.43 -7.14 -5.04
N LEU A 82 19.70 -6.92 -4.67
CA LEU A 82 20.67 -6.15 -5.45
C LEU A 82 21.33 -6.98 -6.56
N GLY A 83 21.04 -8.27 -6.63
CA GLY A 83 21.60 -9.23 -7.57
C GLY A 83 21.04 -9.12 -8.98
N TYR A 84 21.09 -10.19 -9.72
CA TYR A 84 20.51 -10.29 -11.06
C TYR A 84 20.10 -11.73 -11.37
N VAL A 85 19.06 -11.87 -12.20
CA VAL A 85 18.55 -13.17 -12.66
C VAL A 85 19.35 -13.62 -13.87
N GLN A 86 19.88 -14.86 -13.84
CA GLN A 86 20.61 -15.44 -14.95
C GLN A 86 19.66 -16.13 -15.94
N LYS A 87 20.14 -16.39 -17.16
CA LYS A 87 19.33 -17.03 -18.21
C LYS A 87 18.91 -18.45 -17.87
N ASP A 88 19.64 -19.12 -17.01
CA ASP A 88 19.37 -20.47 -16.53
C ASP A 88 18.36 -20.52 -15.37
N GLY A 89 17.84 -19.37 -14.95
CA GLY A 89 16.85 -19.26 -13.87
C GLY A 89 17.43 -19.08 -12.48
N THR A 90 18.76 -19.04 -12.34
CA THR A 90 19.40 -18.80 -11.04
C THR A 90 19.43 -17.32 -10.66
N LEU A 91 19.42 -17.04 -9.36
CA LEU A 91 19.62 -15.69 -8.81
C LEU A 91 21.08 -15.52 -8.37
N ALA A 92 21.81 -14.61 -9.00
CA ALA A 92 23.21 -14.33 -8.69
C ALA A 92 23.39 -13.13 -7.79
N CYS A 93 24.20 -13.29 -6.75
CA CYS A 93 24.59 -12.22 -5.83
C CYS A 93 25.57 -11.26 -6.53
N ARG A 94 25.24 -9.98 -6.60
CA ARG A 94 26.10 -8.98 -7.26
C ARG A 94 27.43 -8.76 -6.55
N TYR A 95 27.52 -9.13 -5.25
CA TYR A 95 28.74 -8.86 -4.48
C TYR A 95 29.90 -9.77 -4.88
N HIS A 96 29.68 -11.09 -5.06
CA HIS A 96 30.75 -12.05 -5.42
C HIS A 96 30.30 -13.11 -6.45
N GLY A 97 29.16 -12.94 -7.10
CA GLY A 97 28.71 -13.80 -8.18
C GLY A 97 28.17 -15.18 -7.76
N TRP A 98 28.03 -15.47 -6.43
CA TRP A 98 27.41 -16.71 -6.01
C TRP A 98 25.99 -16.82 -6.56
N ALA A 99 25.67 -17.97 -7.17
CA ALA A 99 24.37 -18.18 -7.81
C ALA A 99 23.57 -19.28 -7.09
N PHE A 100 22.26 -19.09 -7.02
CA PHE A 100 21.35 -19.94 -6.26
C PHE A 100 20.15 -20.36 -7.11
N ASP A 101 19.76 -21.63 -7.02
CA ASP A 101 18.50 -22.10 -7.55
C ASP A 101 17.33 -21.54 -6.72
N GLY A 102 16.32 -20.99 -7.37
CA GLY A 102 15.18 -20.38 -6.68
C GLY A 102 14.18 -21.38 -6.12
N LYS A 103 14.22 -22.63 -6.57
CA LYS A 103 13.28 -23.65 -6.12
C LYS A 103 13.57 -24.14 -4.71
N ASP A 104 14.84 -24.39 -4.43
CA ASP A 104 15.27 -24.96 -3.14
C ASP A 104 16.36 -24.16 -2.44
N GLY A 105 16.90 -23.11 -3.09
CA GLY A 105 17.99 -22.28 -2.57
C GLY A 105 19.37 -22.87 -2.71
N SER A 106 19.53 -24.02 -3.37
CA SER A 106 20.84 -24.68 -3.54
C SER A 106 21.85 -23.76 -4.22
N CYS A 107 23.11 -23.82 -3.78
CA CYS A 107 24.21 -23.13 -4.43
C CYS A 107 24.54 -23.82 -5.75
N VAL A 108 24.49 -23.06 -6.85
CA VAL A 108 24.78 -23.57 -8.20
C VAL A 108 26.18 -23.19 -8.64
N SER A 109 26.68 -22.01 -8.26
CA SER A 109 28.00 -21.53 -8.66
C SER A 109 28.67 -20.64 -7.63
N ILE A 110 29.98 -20.81 -7.52
CA ILE A 110 30.91 -19.98 -6.74
C ILE A 110 32.10 -19.60 -7.66
N PRO A 111 32.00 -18.50 -8.43
CA PRO A 111 32.95 -18.17 -9.52
C PRO A 111 34.42 -18.05 -9.14
N MET A 112 34.72 -17.77 -7.85
CA MET A 112 36.09 -17.62 -7.37
C MET A 112 36.68 -18.92 -6.79
N SER A 113 36.07 -20.07 -7.06
CA SER A 113 36.65 -21.38 -6.71
C SER A 113 37.92 -21.67 -7.53
N VAL A 114 38.86 -22.36 -6.93
CA VAL A 114 40.18 -22.63 -7.57
C VAL A 114 40.06 -23.60 -8.75
N ASP A 115 39.06 -24.51 -8.70
CA ASP A 115 38.72 -25.45 -9.75
C ASP A 115 37.26 -25.93 -9.58
N GLU A 116 36.78 -26.70 -10.54
CA GLU A 116 35.40 -27.25 -10.58
C GLU A 116 35.14 -28.23 -9.40
N ALA A 117 36.14 -29.00 -8.97
CA ALA A 117 35.96 -29.95 -7.87
C ALA A 117 35.79 -29.21 -6.53
N ALA A 118 36.57 -28.15 -6.32
CA ALA A 118 36.46 -27.28 -5.14
C ALA A 118 35.10 -26.55 -5.15
N GLU A 119 34.66 -26.02 -6.29
CA GLU A 119 33.33 -25.40 -6.46
C GLU A 119 32.21 -26.36 -6.10
N LYS A 120 32.21 -27.54 -6.69
CA LYS A 120 31.21 -28.58 -6.42
C LYS A 120 31.17 -28.97 -4.94
N THR A 121 32.32 -29.10 -4.31
CA THR A 121 32.44 -29.41 -2.88
C THR A 121 31.88 -28.29 -2.02
N ALA A 122 32.19 -27.03 -2.35
CA ALA A 122 31.71 -25.86 -1.63
C ALA A 122 30.19 -25.67 -1.80
N CYS A 123 29.66 -25.81 -3.02
CA CYS A 123 28.23 -25.73 -3.30
C CYS A 123 27.43 -26.87 -2.65
N ALA A 124 27.99 -28.04 -2.46
CA ALA A 124 27.33 -29.16 -1.78
C ALA A 124 27.14 -28.93 -0.26
N SER A 125 27.77 -27.91 0.31
CA SER A 125 27.62 -27.59 1.73
C SER A 125 26.22 -26.97 2.00
N PRO A 126 25.48 -27.43 3.01
CA PRO A 126 24.23 -26.76 3.42
C PRO A 126 24.43 -25.29 3.82
N ARG A 127 25.66 -24.90 4.20
CA ARG A 127 26.01 -23.51 4.57
C ARG A 127 26.13 -22.57 3.37
N SER A 128 26.23 -23.10 2.16
CA SER A 128 26.28 -22.32 0.92
C SER A 128 24.91 -22.09 0.31
N CYS A 129 23.85 -22.73 0.81
CA CYS A 129 22.49 -22.59 0.28
C CYS A 129 21.83 -21.30 0.78
N ALA A 130 21.10 -20.62 -0.10
CA ALA A 130 20.14 -19.58 0.27
C ALA A 130 18.87 -20.22 0.85
N THR A 131 18.13 -19.48 1.66
CA THR A 131 16.85 -19.97 2.19
C THR A 131 15.74 -19.74 1.16
N SER A 132 15.08 -20.80 0.69
CA SER A 132 13.91 -20.70 -0.20
C SER A 132 12.61 -20.87 0.58
N TYR A 133 11.60 -20.09 0.18
CA TYR A 133 10.26 -20.13 0.78
C TYR A 133 9.21 -20.62 -0.22
N PRO A 134 8.25 -21.46 0.22
CA PRO A 134 7.11 -21.81 -0.64
C PRO A 134 6.40 -20.53 -1.08
N SER A 135 6.17 -20.43 -2.39
CA SER A 135 5.52 -19.28 -3.00
C SER A 135 4.58 -19.73 -4.12
N ARG A 136 3.54 -18.97 -4.37
CA ARG A 136 2.62 -19.19 -5.49
C ARG A 136 1.93 -17.90 -5.91
N VAL A 137 1.47 -17.87 -7.15
CA VAL A 137 0.59 -16.80 -7.64
C VAL A 137 -0.85 -17.28 -7.58
N GLU A 138 -1.70 -16.52 -6.89
CA GLU A 138 -3.13 -16.78 -6.80
C GLU A 138 -3.90 -15.46 -6.83
N ASP A 139 -4.96 -15.40 -7.63
CA ASP A 139 -5.77 -14.19 -7.88
C ASP A 139 -4.92 -12.95 -8.23
N GLY A 140 -3.84 -13.12 -9.01
CA GLY A 140 -2.96 -12.02 -9.44
C GLY A 140 -2.02 -11.48 -8.36
N ILE A 141 -1.94 -12.11 -7.20
CA ILE A 141 -1.02 -11.77 -6.11
C ILE A 141 0.04 -12.87 -5.97
N LEU A 142 1.28 -12.47 -5.73
CA LEU A 142 2.34 -13.35 -5.25
C LEU A 142 2.18 -13.56 -3.74
N TRP A 143 2.03 -14.82 -3.33
CA TRP A 143 1.92 -15.25 -1.95
C TRP A 143 3.17 -15.99 -1.49
N VAL A 144 3.46 -15.91 -0.19
CA VAL A 144 4.55 -16.64 0.46
C VAL A 144 4.05 -17.35 1.72
N TRP A 145 4.62 -18.51 1.97
CA TRP A 145 4.53 -19.21 3.25
C TRP A 145 5.81 -18.93 4.04
N PRO A 146 5.74 -18.27 5.22
CA PRO A 146 6.92 -17.72 5.87
C PRO A 146 7.79 -18.73 6.62
N THR A 147 7.45 -20.02 6.59
CA THR A 147 8.30 -21.12 7.06
C THR A 147 8.98 -21.79 5.87
N ALA A 148 10.30 -21.91 5.93
CA ALA A 148 11.14 -22.49 4.90
C ALA A 148 11.33 -24.02 5.09
N GLY A 149 11.96 -24.66 4.11
CA GLY A 149 12.36 -26.06 4.19
C GLY A 149 11.20 -27.05 4.00
N ALA A 150 11.46 -28.32 4.32
CA ALA A 150 10.50 -29.42 4.10
C ALA A 150 9.19 -29.24 4.88
N ASP A 151 9.28 -28.76 6.13
CA ASP A 151 8.11 -28.54 6.99
C ASP A 151 7.22 -27.44 6.41
N GLY A 152 7.81 -26.33 5.94
CA GLY A 152 7.08 -25.26 5.27
C GLY A 152 6.43 -25.71 3.98
N LEU A 153 7.15 -26.50 3.17
CA LEU A 153 6.63 -27.05 1.91
C LEU A 153 5.42 -27.97 2.16
N LEU A 154 5.52 -28.88 3.12
CA LEU A 154 4.43 -29.79 3.48
C LEU A 154 3.22 -29.04 4.05
N ALA A 155 3.43 -28.12 4.98
CA ALA A 155 2.35 -27.35 5.60
C ALA A 155 1.64 -26.46 4.58
N SER A 156 2.38 -25.80 3.70
CA SER A 156 1.84 -24.90 2.68
C SER A 156 1.04 -25.61 1.59
N ALA A 157 1.40 -26.87 1.25
CA ALA A 157 0.78 -27.62 0.15
C ALA A 157 -0.72 -27.86 0.36
N GLY A 158 -1.15 -28.10 1.59
CA GLY A 158 -2.55 -28.35 1.95
C GLY A 158 -3.32 -27.10 2.39
N ALA A 159 -2.66 -25.96 2.57
CA ALA A 159 -3.28 -24.75 3.09
C ALA A 159 -3.77 -23.84 1.94
N PRO A 160 -5.04 -23.40 1.96
CA PRO A 160 -5.55 -22.44 0.99
C PRO A 160 -5.04 -21.03 1.27
N CYS A 161 -4.90 -20.18 0.24
CA CYS A 161 -4.77 -18.75 0.43
C CYS A 161 -6.10 -18.13 0.91
N ALA A 162 -6.03 -17.00 1.59
CA ALA A 162 -7.24 -16.35 2.11
C ALA A 162 -8.25 -15.96 1.00
N THR A 163 -7.78 -15.71 -0.22
CA THR A 163 -8.64 -15.41 -1.39
C THR A 163 -9.45 -16.61 -1.85
N SER A 164 -8.89 -17.83 -1.77
CA SER A 164 -9.59 -19.06 -2.15
C SER A 164 -10.62 -19.52 -1.12
N LEU A 165 -10.54 -19.01 0.11
CA LEU A 165 -11.52 -19.30 1.16
C LEU A 165 -12.81 -18.47 1.04
N ALA A 166 -12.84 -17.49 0.14
CA ALA A 166 -14.04 -16.70 -0.10
C ALA A 166 -15.11 -17.60 -0.75
N ARG A 167 -16.21 -17.86 -0.04
CA ARG A 167 -17.33 -18.71 -0.50
C ARG A 167 -17.92 -18.28 -1.85
N GLU A 168 -17.74 -17.04 -2.24
CA GLU A 168 -18.32 -16.43 -3.44
C GLU A 168 -17.28 -16.22 -4.56
N GLY A 169 -16.08 -16.78 -4.42
CA GLY A 169 -15.00 -16.62 -5.38
C GLY A 169 -14.28 -15.27 -5.29
N THR A 170 -13.35 -15.03 -6.20
CA THR A 170 -12.57 -13.79 -6.27
C THR A 170 -13.37 -12.68 -6.94
N LEU A 171 -13.16 -11.42 -6.53
CA LEU A 171 -13.73 -10.27 -7.21
C LEU A 171 -12.99 -10.02 -8.53
N PRO A 172 -13.71 -9.53 -9.57
CA PRO A 172 -13.07 -9.14 -10.83
C PRO A 172 -12.17 -7.91 -10.67
N GLY A 173 -11.27 -7.70 -11.61
CA GLY A 173 -10.35 -6.56 -11.65
C GLY A 173 -8.99 -6.85 -11.00
N GLU A 174 -8.13 -5.85 -10.99
CA GLU A 174 -6.80 -5.93 -10.42
C GLU A 174 -6.76 -5.46 -8.96
N TRP A 175 -5.77 -5.94 -8.23
CA TRP A 175 -5.53 -5.51 -6.87
C TRP A 175 -4.78 -4.18 -6.83
N GLY A 176 -5.34 -3.20 -6.11
CA GLY A 176 -4.57 -2.07 -5.62
C GLY A 176 -3.73 -2.48 -4.41
N MET A 177 -2.61 -1.81 -4.18
CA MET A 177 -1.77 -2.04 -3.00
C MET A 177 -1.17 -0.74 -2.48
N VAL A 178 -1.11 -0.62 -1.16
CA VAL A 178 -0.39 0.45 -0.46
C VAL A 178 0.27 -0.11 0.81
N GLU A 179 1.46 0.35 1.15
CA GLU A 179 2.06 0.11 2.46
C GLU A 179 1.62 1.21 3.43
N LEU A 180 0.88 0.82 4.46
CA LEU A 180 0.46 1.72 5.53
C LEU A 180 1.61 1.88 6.53
N PRO A 181 1.99 3.10 6.91
CA PRO A 181 2.99 3.34 7.96
C PRO A 181 2.40 3.20 9.36
N VAL A 182 1.53 2.21 9.54
CA VAL A 182 0.87 1.82 10.80
C VAL A 182 0.89 0.31 10.95
N GLY A 183 0.85 -0.17 12.18
CA GLY A 183 0.87 -1.59 12.49
C GLY A 183 -0.40 -2.31 12.07
N TYR A 184 -0.31 -3.64 12.12
CA TYR A 184 -1.38 -4.54 11.69
C TYR A 184 -2.66 -4.35 12.49
N ALA A 185 -2.57 -4.17 13.83
CA ALA A 185 -3.76 -4.07 14.66
C ALA A 185 -4.56 -2.79 14.40
N PRO A 186 -3.99 -1.57 14.40
CA PRO A 186 -4.73 -0.36 14.04
C PRO A 186 -5.34 -0.40 12.64
N ALA A 187 -4.63 -0.99 11.66
CA ALA A 187 -5.13 -1.11 10.30
C ALA A 187 -6.40 -1.98 10.22
N LEU A 188 -6.45 -3.08 10.97
CA LEU A 188 -7.63 -3.94 11.02
C LEU A 188 -8.74 -3.39 11.91
N GLU A 189 -8.42 -2.66 12.98
CA GLU A 189 -9.43 -1.94 13.74
C GLU A 189 -10.19 -0.94 12.87
N ASN A 190 -9.49 -0.14 12.09
CA ASN A 190 -10.08 0.79 11.14
C ASN A 190 -10.99 0.06 10.13
N GLN A 191 -10.57 -1.11 9.64
CA GLN A 191 -11.37 -1.94 8.75
C GLN A 191 -12.68 -2.43 9.40
N PHE A 192 -12.68 -2.71 10.69
CA PHE A 192 -13.85 -3.19 11.43
C PHE A 192 -14.65 -2.07 12.12
N ASP A 193 -14.26 -0.82 11.94
CA ASP A 193 -14.99 0.37 12.36
C ASP A 193 -15.56 1.12 11.15
N PRO A 194 -16.76 0.83 10.66
CA PRO A 194 -17.34 1.60 9.57
C PRO A 194 -17.80 3.01 10.00
N SER A 195 -17.91 3.26 11.31
CA SER A 195 -18.47 4.51 11.82
C SER A 195 -17.54 5.71 11.66
N HIS A 196 -16.20 5.49 11.66
CA HIS A 196 -15.23 6.57 11.45
C HIS A 196 -15.41 7.28 10.10
N ALA A 197 -15.90 6.55 9.08
CA ALA A 197 -16.02 7.08 7.72
C ALA A 197 -16.93 8.31 7.64
N GLU A 198 -17.95 8.40 8.48
CA GLU A 198 -18.88 9.54 8.50
C GLU A 198 -18.30 10.78 9.16
N TRP A 199 -17.26 10.63 9.98
CA TRP A 199 -16.60 11.72 10.70
C TRP A 199 -15.25 12.05 10.09
N LEU A 200 -14.37 11.08 9.96
CA LEU A 200 -13.01 11.27 9.48
C LEU A 200 -12.99 11.71 8.01
N HIS A 201 -13.89 11.13 7.19
CA HIS A 201 -14.02 11.46 5.76
C HIS A 201 -15.11 12.48 5.49
N ALA A 202 -15.67 13.09 6.52
CA ALA A 202 -16.66 14.13 6.40
C ALA A 202 -16.10 15.33 5.62
N ARG A 203 -16.96 16.02 4.89
CA ARG A 203 -16.59 17.28 4.26
C ARG A 203 -16.79 18.43 5.25
N TYR A 204 -15.81 19.27 5.32
CA TYR A 204 -15.83 20.49 6.11
C TYR A 204 -15.83 21.70 5.19
N ASP A 205 -16.52 22.75 5.57
CA ASP A 205 -16.50 24.03 4.85
C ASP A 205 -15.17 24.80 5.09
N ALA A 206 -15.07 26.00 4.49
CA ALA A 206 -13.87 26.82 4.62
C ALA A 206 -13.62 27.31 6.05
N GLU A 207 -14.65 27.38 6.87
CA GLU A 207 -14.63 27.78 8.28
C GLU A 207 -14.32 26.60 9.21
N GLY A 208 -14.22 25.37 8.67
CA GLY A 208 -13.96 24.15 9.42
C GLY A 208 -15.19 23.58 10.13
N GLN A 209 -16.39 23.97 9.69
CA GLN A 209 -17.65 23.38 10.16
C GLN A 209 -18.02 22.17 9.29
N LEU A 210 -18.65 21.20 9.92
CA LEU A 210 -19.16 20.03 9.20
C LEU A 210 -20.17 20.46 8.13
N ASP A 211 -19.91 20.14 6.86
CA ASP A 211 -20.85 20.41 5.77
C ASP A 211 -22.03 19.43 5.84
N GLU A 212 -23.09 19.84 6.54
CA GLU A 212 -24.31 19.06 6.69
C GLU A 212 -25.01 18.73 5.34
N ARG A 213 -24.70 19.46 4.27
CA ARG A 213 -25.23 19.20 2.94
C ARG A 213 -24.47 18.10 2.24
N ALA A 214 -23.19 17.92 2.57
CA ALA A 214 -22.35 16.87 2.02
C ALA A 214 -22.53 15.55 2.78
N ASN A 215 -22.92 15.60 4.07
CA ASN A 215 -23.17 14.44 4.91
C ASN A 215 -24.68 14.24 5.08
N ALA A 216 -25.16 13.06 4.75
CA ALA A 216 -26.59 12.74 4.82
C ALA A 216 -27.19 12.74 6.24
N GLY A 217 -26.37 13.00 7.24
CA GLY A 217 -26.68 12.96 8.67
C GLY A 217 -26.51 11.56 9.26
N PHE A 218 -26.02 11.52 10.50
CA PHE A 218 -25.69 10.29 11.19
C PHE A 218 -26.93 9.59 11.75
N VAL A 219 -26.89 8.27 11.79
CA VAL A 219 -27.88 7.41 12.45
C VAL A 219 -27.12 6.46 13.36
N ALA A 220 -27.61 6.28 14.59
CA ALA A 220 -26.99 5.33 15.52
C ALA A 220 -26.93 3.93 14.89
N MET A 221 -25.76 3.33 14.93
CA MET A 221 -25.53 1.97 14.46
C MET A 221 -25.97 0.99 15.56
N THR A 222 -27.23 0.61 15.56
CA THR A 222 -27.83 -0.26 16.58
C THR A 222 -27.69 -1.75 16.28
N GLU A 223 -27.50 -2.10 15.00
CA GLU A 223 -27.42 -3.48 14.52
C GLU A 223 -25.99 -3.80 14.12
N PHE A 224 -25.07 -3.81 15.09
CA PHE A 224 -23.69 -4.23 14.88
C PHE A 224 -23.30 -5.31 15.89
N SER A 225 -23.08 -6.52 15.41
CA SER A 225 -22.78 -7.66 16.25
C SER A 225 -21.86 -8.68 15.56
N VAL A 226 -21.19 -9.47 16.40
CA VAL A 226 -20.51 -10.67 15.93
C VAL A 226 -21.55 -11.76 15.71
N ARG A 227 -21.54 -12.39 14.54
CA ARG A 227 -22.42 -13.53 14.25
C ARG A 227 -22.09 -14.67 15.21
N GLU A 228 -23.10 -15.17 15.92
CA GLU A 228 -22.93 -16.23 16.92
C GLU A 228 -22.25 -17.47 16.34
N GLY A 229 -21.32 -18.08 17.08
CA GLY A 229 -20.58 -19.28 16.69
C GLY A 229 -19.49 -19.07 15.65
N THR A 230 -19.27 -17.84 15.14
CA THR A 230 -18.24 -17.59 14.09
C THR A 230 -16.86 -17.24 14.63
N MET A 231 -16.72 -16.85 15.91
CA MET A 231 -15.45 -16.48 16.52
C MET A 231 -14.56 -17.74 16.72
N GLN A 232 -13.68 -17.98 15.76
CA GLN A 232 -12.78 -19.13 15.69
C GLN A 232 -11.33 -18.67 15.44
N LYS A 233 -10.35 -19.58 15.57
CA LYS A 233 -8.94 -19.26 15.25
C LYS A 233 -8.75 -18.78 13.82
N ASP A 234 -9.58 -19.25 12.89
CA ASP A 234 -9.50 -18.94 11.46
C ASP A 234 -10.24 -17.64 11.10
N GLY A 235 -10.87 -16.98 12.08
CA GLY A 235 -11.53 -15.69 11.89
C GLY A 235 -12.88 -15.55 12.57
N PHE A 236 -13.67 -14.56 12.10
CA PHE A 236 -15.02 -14.26 12.60
C PHE A 236 -15.84 -13.50 11.56
N VAL A 237 -17.13 -13.38 11.81
CA VAL A 237 -18.06 -12.60 10.97
C VAL A 237 -18.73 -11.54 11.85
N VAL A 238 -18.71 -10.28 11.38
CA VAL A 238 -19.52 -9.20 11.94
C VAL A 238 -20.57 -8.75 10.93
N GLU A 239 -21.73 -8.37 11.45
CA GLU A 239 -22.87 -7.89 10.68
C GLU A 239 -23.32 -6.55 11.24
N HIS A 240 -23.69 -5.63 10.34
CA HIS A 240 -24.16 -4.32 10.74
C HIS A 240 -25.20 -3.77 9.75
N GLY A 241 -26.06 -2.86 10.23
CA GLY A 241 -26.96 -2.07 9.44
C GLY A 241 -26.33 -0.80 8.86
N GLY A 242 -27.17 0.07 8.33
CA GLY A 242 -26.75 1.40 7.88
C GLY A 242 -26.40 2.31 9.07
N TYR A 243 -25.57 3.31 8.82
CA TYR A 243 -25.05 4.25 9.82
C TYR A 243 -25.25 5.73 9.45
N ASN A 244 -25.90 6.01 8.34
CA ASN A 244 -26.38 7.35 8.01
C ASN A 244 -27.76 7.30 7.31
N LYS A 245 -28.41 8.44 7.17
CA LYS A 245 -29.77 8.53 6.58
C LYS A 245 -29.83 8.08 5.14
N SER A 246 -28.73 8.14 4.40
CA SER A 246 -28.67 7.71 3.00
C SER A 246 -28.54 6.19 2.86
N ASN A 247 -28.10 5.49 3.90
CA ASN A 247 -27.93 4.03 3.89
C ASN A 247 -28.79 3.29 4.93
N VAL A 248 -29.83 3.92 5.46
CA VAL A 248 -30.84 3.26 6.28
C VAL A 248 -31.47 2.11 5.49
N GLY A 249 -31.51 0.92 6.09
CA GLY A 249 -31.99 -0.30 5.44
C GLY A 249 -30.93 -1.06 4.63
N VAL A 250 -29.70 -0.55 4.55
CA VAL A 250 -28.54 -1.32 4.10
C VAL A 250 -28.16 -2.32 5.18
N SER A 251 -27.77 -3.52 4.78
CA SER A 251 -27.09 -4.47 5.66
C SER A 251 -25.71 -4.80 5.09
N ALA A 252 -24.76 -5.06 5.99
CA ALA A 252 -23.41 -5.45 5.62
C ALA A 252 -22.94 -6.63 6.45
N SER A 253 -22.21 -7.52 5.80
CA SER A 253 -21.48 -8.61 6.43
C SER A 253 -19.99 -8.42 6.16
N ARG A 254 -19.15 -8.49 7.19
CA ARG A 254 -17.69 -8.44 7.10
C ARG A 254 -17.12 -9.73 7.63
N VAL A 255 -16.47 -10.49 6.78
CA VAL A 255 -15.85 -11.78 7.11
C VAL A 255 -14.35 -11.55 7.27
N PHE A 256 -13.83 -11.74 8.47
CA PHE A 256 -12.41 -11.83 8.71
C PHE A 256 -11.95 -13.28 8.52
N THR A 257 -10.94 -13.48 7.67
CA THR A 257 -10.23 -14.75 7.53
C THR A 257 -8.77 -14.54 7.88
N ALA A 258 -8.35 -15.14 8.98
CA ALA A 258 -7.00 -14.97 9.50
C ALA A 258 -5.93 -15.53 8.55
N PRO A 259 -4.74 -14.90 8.48
CA PRO A 259 -4.41 -13.66 9.16
C PRO A 259 -4.70 -12.40 8.32
N CYS A 260 -5.08 -12.55 7.06
CA CYS A 260 -4.94 -11.46 6.10
C CYS A 260 -6.24 -10.85 5.59
N SER A 261 -7.31 -11.63 5.47
CA SER A 261 -8.44 -11.23 4.63
C SER A 261 -9.60 -10.62 5.42
N SER A 262 -10.08 -9.48 4.95
CA SER A 262 -11.39 -8.93 5.30
C SER A 262 -12.23 -8.81 4.04
N ARG A 263 -13.31 -9.58 3.94
CA ARG A 263 -14.27 -9.48 2.87
C ARG A 263 -15.58 -8.87 3.35
N SER A 264 -16.04 -7.85 2.66
CA SER A 264 -17.30 -7.16 2.98
C SER A 264 -18.29 -7.27 1.83
N GLU A 265 -19.53 -7.59 2.17
CA GLU A 265 -20.67 -7.63 1.25
C GLU A 265 -21.75 -6.68 1.76
N TYR A 266 -22.23 -5.81 0.88
CA TYR A 266 -23.24 -4.80 1.19
C TYR A 266 -24.51 -5.07 0.38
N LEU A 267 -25.64 -5.17 1.08
CA LEU A 267 -26.95 -5.40 0.53
C LEU A 267 -27.81 -4.15 0.67
N ASP A 268 -28.60 -3.83 -0.36
CA ASP A 268 -29.60 -2.76 -0.28
C ASP A 268 -30.83 -3.19 0.55
N ALA A 269 -31.76 -2.27 0.77
CA ALA A 269 -32.98 -2.53 1.54
C ALA A 269 -33.89 -3.65 0.96
N LYS A 270 -33.61 -4.12 -0.27
CA LYS A 270 -34.30 -5.25 -0.91
C LYS A 270 -33.51 -6.55 -0.81
N GLY A 271 -32.39 -6.55 -0.07
CA GLY A 271 -31.50 -7.68 0.06
C GLY A 271 -30.63 -7.94 -1.18
N LYS A 272 -30.57 -7.00 -2.13
CA LYS A 272 -29.76 -7.14 -3.33
C LYS A 272 -28.35 -6.59 -3.10
N LYS A 273 -27.34 -7.37 -3.48
CA LYS A 273 -25.93 -6.99 -3.40
C LYS A 273 -25.66 -5.79 -4.31
N TYR A 274 -25.06 -4.71 -3.76
CA TYR A 274 -24.67 -3.53 -4.53
C TYR A 274 -23.19 -3.24 -4.49
N LEU A 275 -22.46 -3.66 -3.45
CA LEU A 275 -21.02 -3.47 -3.32
C LEU A 275 -20.39 -4.70 -2.65
N SER A 276 -19.30 -5.17 -3.19
CA SER A 276 -18.40 -6.13 -2.55
C SER A 276 -17.01 -5.52 -2.44
N ALA A 277 -16.34 -5.76 -1.33
CA ALA A 277 -14.95 -5.35 -1.09
C ALA A 277 -14.15 -6.54 -0.58
N ALA A 278 -12.97 -6.74 -1.13
CA ALA A 278 -11.97 -7.65 -0.60
C ALA A 278 -10.73 -6.83 -0.25
N ILE A 279 -10.30 -6.90 1.01
CA ILE A 279 -9.14 -6.19 1.50
C ILE A 279 -8.24 -7.20 2.21
N LEU A 280 -6.95 -7.18 1.86
CA LEU A 280 -5.97 -8.04 2.51
C LEU A 280 -4.98 -7.16 3.28
N TYR A 281 -4.54 -7.66 4.43
CA TYR A 281 -3.56 -7.01 5.28
C TYR A 281 -2.41 -7.98 5.58
N ALA A 282 -1.16 -7.54 5.35
CA ALA A 282 0.01 -8.33 5.68
C ALA A 282 0.99 -7.48 6.51
N PRO A 283 1.31 -7.87 7.75
CA PRO A 283 2.30 -7.16 8.56
C PRO A 283 3.70 -7.36 7.96
N THR A 284 4.38 -6.26 7.61
CA THR A 284 5.73 -6.31 7.03
C THR A 284 6.81 -6.20 8.08
N GLU A 285 6.72 -5.17 8.91
CA GLU A 285 7.59 -4.90 10.06
C GLU A 285 6.79 -4.13 11.12
N PRO A 286 7.27 -4.01 12.37
CA PRO A 286 6.59 -3.24 13.40
C PRO A 286 6.23 -1.84 12.93
N GLY A 287 4.97 -1.44 13.11
CA GLY A 287 4.44 -0.15 12.63
C GLY A 287 4.28 -0.04 11.11
N ARG A 288 4.25 -1.16 10.36
CA ARG A 288 4.00 -1.16 8.91
C ARG A 288 3.16 -2.37 8.47
N THR A 289 2.21 -2.11 7.58
CA THR A 289 1.29 -3.12 7.06
C THR A 289 1.02 -2.90 5.58
N LEU A 290 1.15 -3.92 4.75
CA LEU A 290 0.65 -3.91 3.39
C LEU A 290 -0.87 -4.04 3.41
N MET A 291 -1.55 -3.18 2.67
CA MET A 291 -2.99 -3.26 2.42
C MET A 291 -3.23 -3.44 0.92
N PHE A 292 -4.00 -4.46 0.57
CA PHE A 292 -4.42 -4.74 -0.80
C PHE A 292 -5.92 -4.52 -0.88
N THR A 293 -6.40 -3.91 -1.96
CA THR A 293 -7.82 -3.59 -2.11
C THR A 293 -8.34 -4.01 -3.47
N LYS A 294 -9.54 -4.58 -3.46
CA LYS A 294 -10.32 -4.89 -4.67
C LYS A 294 -11.79 -4.65 -4.39
N PHE A 295 -12.46 -3.90 -5.26
CA PHE A 295 -13.87 -3.51 -5.11
C PHE A 295 -14.67 -3.90 -6.33
N GLN A 296 -15.94 -4.30 -6.11
CA GLN A 296 -16.89 -4.58 -7.17
C GLN A 296 -18.23 -3.92 -6.86
N ALA A 297 -18.62 -2.98 -7.71
CA ALA A 297 -20.00 -2.47 -7.74
C ALA A 297 -20.86 -3.42 -8.60
N HIS A 298 -21.97 -3.94 -8.05
CA HIS A 298 -22.85 -4.88 -8.74
C HIS A 298 -23.97 -4.24 -9.54
N GLN A 299 -24.21 -2.95 -9.31
CA GLN A 299 -25.15 -2.12 -10.08
C GLN A 299 -24.53 -0.74 -10.23
N ALA A 300 -24.94 -0.02 -11.30
CA ALA A 300 -24.88 1.44 -11.24
C ALA A 300 -25.82 1.84 -10.10
N SER A 301 -25.32 1.74 -8.87
CA SER A 301 -26.06 2.21 -7.73
C SER A 301 -26.23 3.69 -7.92
N ALA A 302 -27.48 4.14 -7.90
CA ALA A 302 -27.81 5.47 -7.49
C ALA A 302 -27.41 5.66 -6.01
N VAL A 303 -26.18 5.34 -5.65
CA VAL A 303 -25.47 5.98 -4.54
C VAL A 303 -25.12 7.36 -5.09
N GLN A 304 -26.14 8.20 -5.11
CA GLN A 304 -26.01 9.64 -5.14
C GLN A 304 -25.34 10.08 -3.82
N GLY A 305 -24.13 9.64 -3.62
CA GLY A 305 -23.29 10.01 -2.48
C GLY A 305 -22.07 10.83 -2.89
N ALA A 306 -21.71 10.81 -4.15
CA ALA A 306 -20.91 11.86 -4.76
C ALA A 306 -21.86 12.59 -5.71
N GLY A 307 -22.54 13.61 -5.21
CA GLY A 307 -23.41 14.46 -6.03
C GLY A 307 -22.64 14.80 -7.30
N ALA A 308 -23.18 14.43 -8.46
CA ALA A 308 -22.65 14.86 -9.74
C ALA A 308 -22.52 16.39 -9.62
N ARG A 309 -21.29 16.85 -9.39
CA ARG A 309 -20.97 18.27 -9.23
C ARG A 309 -21.53 18.94 -10.47
N LYS A 310 -22.54 19.77 -10.31
CA LYS A 310 -23.02 20.58 -11.41
C LYS A 310 -21.80 21.32 -11.93
N VAL A 311 -21.36 20.94 -13.15
CA VAL A 311 -20.18 21.53 -13.79
C VAL A 311 -20.44 23.04 -13.85
N SER A 312 -19.68 23.80 -13.05
CA SER A 312 -19.83 25.25 -13.00
C SER A 312 -19.41 25.86 -14.35
N PRO A 313 -19.86 27.06 -14.69
CA PRO A 313 -19.36 27.77 -15.88
C PRO A 313 -17.83 27.90 -15.87
N ALA A 314 -17.21 28.07 -14.69
CA ALA A 314 -15.76 28.13 -14.51
C ALA A 314 -15.09 26.77 -14.84
N ASP A 315 -15.70 25.64 -14.44
CA ASP A 315 -15.20 24.30 -14.79
C ASP A 315 -15.29 24.03 -16.30
N ARG A 316 -16.35 24.54 -16.98
CA ARG A 316 -16.48 24.45 -18.44
C ARG A 316 -15.42 25.27 -19.16
N ILE A 317 -15.15 26.50 -18.71
CA ILE A 317 -14.09 27.33 -19.28
C ILE A 317 -12.74 26.66 -19.02
N ASN A 318 -12.50 26.14 -17.82
CA ASN A 318 -11.27 25.44 -17.48
C ASN A 318 -11.09 24.19 -18.38
N SER A 319 -12.16 23.42 -18.64
CA SER A 319 -12.08 22.26 -19.54
C SER A 319 -11.75 22.64 -20.99
N LEU A 320 -12.27 23.77 -21.50
CA LEU A 320 -11.96 24.27 -22.83
C LEU A 320 -10.50 24.71 -22.98
N VAL A 321 -9.90 25.25 -21.91
CA VAL A 321 -8.50 25.67 -21.90
C VAL A 321 -7.56 24.48 -21.67
N THR A 322 -7.96 23.49 -20.88
CA THR A 322 -7.12 22.33 -20.55
C THR A 322 -7.18 21.21 -21.59
N ALA A 323 -8.26 21.07 -22.36
CA ALA A 323 -8.39 20.02 -23.38
C ALA A 323 -7.24 19.96 -24.40
N PRO A 324 -6.74 21.09 -24.96
CA PRO A 324 -5.58 21.05 -25.85
C PRO A 324 -4.31 20.57 -25.16
N ALA A 325 -4.09 20.98 -23.91
CA ALA A 325 -2.94 20.56 -23.12
C ALA A 325 -2.98 19.06 -22.79
N THR A 326 -4.17 18.53 -22.46
CA THR A 326 -4.38 17.11 -22.23
C THR A 326 -4.09 16.30 -23.49
N SER A 327 -4.59 16.76 -24.66
CA SER A 327 -4.33 16.09 -25.93
C SER A 327 -2.85 16.08 -26.32
N LEU A 328 -2.11 17.16 -26.04
CA LEU A 328 -0.67 17.21 -26.25
C LEU A 328 0.09 16.28 -25.29
N PHE A 329 -0.34 16.20 -24.05
CA PHE A 329 0.24 15.30 -23.08
C PHE A 329 -0.01 13.83 -23.46
N ASP A 330 -1.23 13.49 -23.86
CA ASP A 330 -1.58 12.16 -24.36
C ASP A 330 -0.75 11.78 -25.59
N PHE A 331 -0.61 12.72 -26.54
CA PHE A 331 0.24 12.53 -27.72
C PHE A 331 1.70 12.30 -27.31
N TYR A 332 2.21 13.03 -26.33
CA TYR A 332 3.57 12.83 -25.81
C TYR A 332 3.73 11.43 -25.22
N VAL A 333 2.80 11.02 -24.35
CA VAL A 333 2.84 9.68 -23.72
C VAL A 333 2.88 8.59 -24.80
N ASP A 334 2.02 8.68 -25.80
CA ASP A 334 1.88 7.63 -26.81
C ASP A 334 3.07 7.53 -27.78
N ASN A 335 3.79 8.63 -28.01
CA ASN A 335 4.82 8.68 -29.07
C ASN A 335 6.25 8.86 -28.55
N PHE A 336 6.44 9.28 -27.30
CA PHE A 336 7.75 9.69 -26.80
C PHE A 336 8.17 9.06 -25.47
N THR A 337 7.34 8.18 -24.91
CA THR A 337 7.72 7.39 -23.71
C THR A 337 8.16 5.98 -24.09
N SER A 338 8.93 5.37 -23.22
CA SER A 338 9.49 4.03 -23.42
C SER A 338 8.43 2.92 -23.45
N ASP A 339 7.40 3.03 -22.60
CA ASP A 339 6.25 2.12 -22.56
C ASP A 339 4.96 2.91 -22.27
N PRO A 340 4.24 3.36 -23.30
CA PRO A 340 3.02 4.15 -23.14
C PRO A 340 1.94 3.49 -22.30
N LYS A 341 1.81 2.15 -22.39
CA LYS A 341 0.80 1.40 -21.61
C LYS A 341 1.13 1.44 -20.12
N LEU A 342 2.38 1.16 -19.79
CA LEU A 342 2.84 1.15 -18.40
C LEU A 342 2.78 2.55 -17.79
N VAL A 343 3.16 3.58 -18.54
CA VAL A 343 3.04 4.99 -18.11
C VAL A 343 1.59 5.35 -17.83
N ARG A 344 0.63 5.00 -18.70
CA ARG A 344 -0.79 5.27 -18.48
C ARG A 344 -1.34 4.56 -17.24
N VAL A 345 -0.94 3.32 -17.00
CA VAL A 345 -1.29 2.59 -15.76
C VAL A 345 -0.71 3.33 -14.56
N GLY A 346 0.56 3.72 -14.57
CA GLY A 346 1.17 4.49 -13.50
C GLY A 346 0.43 5.81 -13.23
N LEU A 347 0.13 6.58 -14.29
CA LEU A 347 -0.64 7.82 -14.18
C LEU A 347 -2.05 7.61 -13.60
N SER A 348 -2.69 6.48 -13.89
CA SER A 348 -4.02 6.16 -13.34
C SER A 348 -4.00 5.84 -11.84
N HIS A 349 -2.85 5.46 -11.29
CA HIS A 349 -2.66 5.27 -9.86
C HIS A 349 -2.45 6.60 -9.11
N GLY A 350 -2.15 7.69 -9.83
CA GLY A 350 -2.10 9.04 -9.30
C GLY A 350 -3.49 9.53 -8.87
N THR A 351 -3.52 10.60 -8.07
CA THR A 351 -4.76 11.33 -7.82
C THR A 351 -5.14 12.11 -9.09
N PRO A 352 -6.40 12.03 -9.57
CA PRO A 352 -6.81 12.83 -10.72
C PRO A 352 -6.52 14.32 -10.48
N PRO A 353 -6.02 15.07 -11.46
CA PRO A 353 -5.82 16.51 -11.34
C PRO A 353 -7.10 17.20 -10.86
N GLY A 354 -7.02 17.90 -9.73
CA GLY A 354 -8.16 18.61 -9.13
C GLY A 354 -9.03 17.80 -8.16
N SER A 355 -8.65 16.55 -7.83
CA SER A 355 -9.20 15.88 -6.65
C SER A 355 -8.69 16.56 -5.37
N SER A 356 -9.52 16.60 -4.32
CA SER A 356 -9.08 17.11 -3.01
C SER A 356 -7.80 16.40 -2.59
N ALA A 357 -6.81 17.15 -2.16
CA ALA A 357 -5.43 16.74 -1.95
C ALA A 357 -5.21 15.61 -0.93
N TYR A 358 -6.24 15.17 -0.25
CA TYR A 358 -6.19 14.10 0.73
C TYR A 358 -7.05 12.93 0.26
N ASN A 359 -6.38 11.84 -0.05
CA ASN A 359 -7.03 10.55 -0.22
C ASN A 359 -7.62 10.12 1.14
N LEU A 360 -8.78 9.47 1.13
CA LEU A 360 -9.41 8.90 2.34
C LEU A 360 -8.41 8.12 3.19
N GLY A 361 -7.59 7.26 2.56
CA GLY A 361 -6.56 6.49 3.25
C GLY A 361 -5.46 7.33 3.92
N ASP A 362 -5.21 8.57 3.49
CA ASP A 362 -4.23 9.45 4.15
C ASP A 362 -4.78 9.99 5.47
N GLN A 363 -6.09 10.28 5.53
CA GLN A 363 -6.78 10.67 6.77
C GLN A 363 -6.77 9.51 7.76
N ASP A 364 -7.08 8.31 7.29
CA ASP A 364 -7.03 7.08 8.11
C ASP A 364 -5.65 6.86 8.73
N ILE A 365 -4.58 7.02 7.94
CA ILE A 365 -3.21 6.82 8.41
C ILE A 365 -2.86 7.76 9.56
N LEU A 366 -3.21 9.05 9.44
CA LEU A 366 -2.94 10.03 10.49
C LEU A 366 -3.66 9.68 11.81
N ALA A 367 -4.92 9.26 11.72
CA ALA A 367 -5.69 8.84 12.88
C ALA A 367 -5.16 7.54 13.48
N MET A 368 -4.97 6.50 12.65
CA MET A 368 -4.46 5.19 13.09
C MET A 368 -3.08 5.27 13.72
N HIS A 369 -2.16 6.07 13.14
CA HIS A 369 -0.82 6.25 13.70
C HIS A 369 -0.87 6.91 15.09
N GLY A 370 -1.74 7.91 15.27
CA GLY A 370 -1.95 8.53 16.59
C GLY A 370 -2.44 7.52 17.64
N VAL A 371 -3.39 6.66 17.25
CA VAL A 371 -3.88 5.57 18.12
C VAL A 371 -2.75 4.59 18.45
N GLU A 372 -1.98 4.15 17.46
CA GLU A 372 -0.87 3.21 17.66
C GLU A 372 0.16 3.74 18.67
N VAL A 373 0.63 4.96 18.47
CA VAL A 373 1.62 5.61 19.35
C VAL A 373 1.07 5.75 20.77
N GLU A 374 -0.17 6.18 20.94
CA GLU A 374 -0.77 6.36 22.24
C GLU A 374 -0.95 5.02 23.00
N MET A 375 -1.35 3.96 22.29
CA MET A 375 -1.46 2.63 22.86
C MET A 375 -0.11 2.09 23.35
N GLU A 376 0.96 2.29 22.59
CA GLU A 376 2.30 1.89 22.99
C GLU A 376 2.80 2.69 24.20
N LEU A 377 2.58 4.01 24.20
CA LEU A 377 2.98 4.88 25.31
C LEU A 377 2.26 4.54 26.61
N GLN A 378 0.99 4.20 26.55
CA GLN A 378 0.23 3.79 27.74
C GLN A 378 0.68 2.44 28.28
N ASN A 379 1.21 1.58 27.44
CA ASN A 379 1.67 0.24 27.78
C ASN A 379 0.67 -0.54 28.68
N LYS A 380 -0.61 -0.48 28.30
CA LYS A 380 -1.72 -1.12 28.99
C LYS A 380 -2.47 -2.06 28.05
N PRO A 381 -3.13 -3.11 28.56
CA PRO A 381 -4.07 -3.89 27.76
C PRO A 381 -5.13 -2.98 27.12
N TRP A 382 -5.50 -3.26 25.88
CA TRP A 382 -6.46 -2.41 25.13
C TRP A 382 -7.79 -2.23 25.87
N LYS A 383 -8.27 -3.24 26.63
CA LYS A 383 -9.48 -3.15 27.47
C LYS A 383 -9.40 -2.10 28.58
N GLN A 384 -8.20 -1.68 28.96
CA GLN A 384 -7.97 -0.63 29.96
C GLN A 384 -7.68 0.72 29.31
N SER A 385 -7.27 0.72 28.03
CA SER A 385 -6.94 1.92 27.26
C SER A 385 -8.14 2.44 26.47
N TYR A 386 -8.94 1.54 25.88
CA TYR A 386 -10.12 1.90 25.13
C TYR A 386 -11.37 1.98 26.01
N TYR A 387 -12.25 2.91 25.68
CA TYR A 387 -13.62 2.96 26.18
C TYR A 387 -14.58 2.83 24.99
N LEU A 388 -15.18 1.66 24.84
CA LEU A 388 -15.98 1.22 23.69
C LEU A 388 -17.45 0.99 24.11
N PRO A 389 -18.24 2.05 24.38
CA PRO A 389 -19.58 1.92 24.97
C PRO A 389 -20.70 1.71 23.93
N THR A 390 -20.42 1.84 22.64
CA THR A 390 -21.45 1.86 21.62
C THR A 390 -21.50 0.56 20.82
N PRO A 391 -22.66 0.17 20.25
CA PRO A 391 -22.71 -0.98 19.34
C PRO A 391 -21.77 -0.84 18.14
N ALA A 392 -21.49 0.39 17.67
CA ALA A 392 -20.55 0.65 16.58
C ALA A 392 -19.13 0.11 16.86
N ASP A 393 -18.77 -0.03 18.12
CA ASP A 393 -17.45 -0.52 18.57
C ASP A 393 -17.34 -2.07 18.53
N ALA A 394 -18.42 -2.78 18.21
CA ALA A 394 -18.46 -4.25 18.27
C ALA A 394 -17.43 -4.90 17.33
N GLY A 395 -17.16 -4.30 16.16
CA GLY A 395 -16.18 -4.81 15.20
C GLY A 395 -14.75 -4.71 15.71
N VAL A 396 -14.39 -3.57 16.31
CA VAL A 396 -13.08 -3.35 16.95
C VAL A 396 -12.89 -4.32 18.11
N SER A 397 -13.89 -4.43 18.97
CA SER A 397 -13.90 -5.37 20.10
C SER A 397 -13.75 -6.82 19.64
N ALA A 398 -14.43 -7.20 18.55
CA ALA A 398 -14.33 -8.55 17.97
C ALA A 398 -12.92 -8.86 17.50
N PHE A 399 -12.30 -7.95 16.75
CA PHE A 399 -10.94 -8.14 16.26
C PHE A 399 -9.92 -8.21 17.41
N ARG A 400 -9.99 -7.31 18.40
CA ARG A 400 -9.09 -7.35 19.55
C ARG A 400 -9.28 -8.59 20.41
N ASN A 401 -10.51 -9.06 20.61
CA ASN A 401 -10.77 -10.32 21.31
C ASN A 401 -10.23 -11.53 20.53
N TRP A 402 -10.30 -11.51 19.17
CA TRP A 402 -9.67 -12.53 18.35
C TRP A 402 -8.15 -12.53 18.53
N MET A 403 -7.51 -11.35 18.50
CA MET A 403 -6.07 -11.20 18.75
C MET A 403 -5.66 -11.77 20.11
N ASP A 404 -6.37 -11.39 21.18
CA ASP A 404 -6.09 -11.88 22.54
C ASP A 404 -6.25 -13.40 22.64
N LYS A 405 -7.36 -13.93 22.12
CA LYS A 405 -7.74 -15.33 22.31
C LYS A 405 -6.94 -16.28 21.43
N HIS A 406 -6.68 -15.90 20.18
CA HIS A 406 -6.14 -16.82 19.18
C HIS A 406 -4.75 -16.46 18.69
N ALA A 407 -4.36 -15.18 18.69
CA ALA A 407 -3.14 -14.69 18.03
C ALA A 407 -2.04 -14.21 19.01
N GLY A 408 -2.19 -14.51 20.31
CA GLY A 408 -1.21 -14.13 21.34
C GLY A 408 -1.18 -12.64 21.68
N GLY A 409 -2.25 -11.91 21.36
CA GLY A 409 -2.41 -10.47 21.64
C GLY A 409 -1.67 -9.52 20.70
N LYS A 410 -0.71 -10.03 19.92
CA LYS A 410 0.11 -9.24 18.97
C LYS A 410 0.64 -10.09 17.82
N VAL A 411 1.19 -9.43 16.79
CA VAL A 411 1.88 -10.09 15.68
C VAL A 411 3.16 -10.76 16.19
N ALA A 412 3.39 -12.01 15.78
CA ALA A 412 4.67 -12.66 16.01
C ALA A 412 5.65 -12.27 14.90
N TRP A 413 6.77 -11.68 15.29
CA TRP A 413 7.82 -11.27 14.38
C TRP A 413 8.94 -12.31 14.24
N ALA A 414 9.64 -12.28 13.11
CA ALA A 414 10.83 -13.11 12.90
C ALA A 414 11.89 -12.84 13.98
N PRO A 415 12.72 -13.83 14.34
CA PRO A 415 13.77 -13.67 15.33
C PRO A 415 14.69 -12.47 15.04
N GLY A 416 14.99 -11.68 16.07
CA GLY A 416 15.86 -10.49 15.97
C GLY A 416 15.14 -9.22 15.53
N VAL A 417 13.85 -9.26 15.25
CA VAL A 417 13.04 -8.05 15.00
C VAL A 417 12.67 -7.44 16.35
N VAL A 418 13.02 -6.17 16.53
CA VAL A 418 12.60 -5.38 17.69
C VAL A 418 11.21 -4.84 17.39
N ASP A 419 10.25 -5.18 18.24
CA ASP A 419 8.89 -4.66 18.15
C ASP A 419 8.86 -3.26 18.78
N ASP A 420 9.18 -2.25 17.98
CA ASP A 420 9.19 -0.84 18.37
C ASP A 420 8.23 -0.05 17.47
N ALA A 421 6.95 -0.23 17.71
CA ALA A 421 5.89 0.54 17.06
C ALA A 421 5.73 1.94 17.67
N SER A 422 6.33 2.20 18.83
CA SER A 422 6.25 3.51 19.54
C SER A 422 6.96 4.65 18.81
N LYS A 423 7.73 4.36 17.76
CA LYS A 423 8.44 5.37 17.01
C LYS A 423 7.46 6.32 16.31
N VAL A 424 7.34 7.52 16.86
CA VAL A 424 6.54 8.58 16.25
C VAL A 424 7.09 8.93 14.87
N LYS A 425 6.28 8.75 13.84
CA LYS A 425 6.58 9.16 12.48
C LYS A 425 6.07 10.56 12.26
N SER A 426 6.87 11.42 11.63
CA SER A 426 6.42 12.75 11.21
C SER A 426 5.27 12.65 10.20
N GLU A 427 4.45 13.69 10.08
CA GLU A 427 3.39 13.76 9.07
C GLU A 427 3.96 13.54 7.65
N ALA A 428 5.15 14.06 7.37
CA ALA A 428 5.81 13.85 6.08
C ALA A 428 6.16 12.38 5.82
N GLU A 429 6.58 11.61 6.84
CA GLU A 429 6.82 10.17 6.71
C GLU A 429 5.52 9.38 6.57
N GLN A 430 4.46 9.79 7.27
CA GLN A 430 3.15 9.15 7.18
C GLN A 430 2.52 9.35 5.79
N LEU A 431 2.73 10.51 5.19
CA LEU A 431 2.17 10.90 3.89
C LEU A 431 3.17 10.73 2.73
N ASP A 432 4.30 10.05 2.95
CA ASP A 432 5.30 9.71 1.93
C ASP A 432 4.76 8.65 0.97
N ARG A 433 4.20 9.11 -0.14
CA ARG A 433 3.57 8.27 -1.14
C ARG A 433 4.58 7.43 -1.92
N TYR A 434 5.80 7.93 -2.09
CA TYR A 434 6.85 7.18 -2.76
C TYR A 434 7.13 5.86 -2.02
N HIS A 435 7.37 5.91 -0.71
CA HIS A 435 7.65 4.72 0.09
C HIS A 435 6.41 3.85 0.33
N ARG A 436 5.21 4.42 0.33
CA ARG A 436 3.97 3.68 0.53
C ARG A 436 3.48 2.95 -0.73
N HIS A 437 3.74 3.48 -1.93
CA HIS A 437 3.22 2.93 -3.17
C HIS A 437 4.21 2.95 -4.33
N THR A 438 4.72 4.12 -4.71
CA THR A 438 5.43 4.32 -5.98
C THR A 438 6.64 3.41 -6.15
N LYS A 439 7.49 3.29 -5.11
CA LYS A 439 8.67 2.40 -5.15
C LYS A 439 8.33 0.92 -5.35
N HIS A 440 7.11 0.52 -5.00
CA HIS A 440 6.65 -0.87 -5.08
C HIS A 440 5.95 -1.20 -6.41
N CYS A 441 5.55 -0.20 -7.18
CA CYS A 441 4.79 -0.33 -8.42
C CYS A 441 5.66 0.02 -9.62
N VAL A 442 5.94 -0.96 -10.47
CA VAL A 442 6.76 -0.75 -11.68
C VAL A 442 6.14 0.32 -12.58
N ALA A 443 4.83 0.32 -12.75
CA ALA A 443 4.12 1.31 -13.57
C ALA A 443 4.28 2.74 -13.03
N CYS A 444 4.16 2.94 -11.70
CA CYS A 444 4.36 4.25 -11.08
C CYS A 444 5.82 4.73 -11.17
N LYS A 445 6.80 3.84 -11.00
CA LYS A 445 8.23 4.17 -11.18
C LYS A 445 8.50 4.63 -12.62
N THR A 446 7.97 3.89 -13.59
CA THR A 446 8.13 4.22 -15.01
C THR A 446 7.47 5.58 -15.33
N ALA A 447 6.23 5.80 -14.89
CA ALA A 447 5.55 7.07 -15.08
C ALA A 447 6.31 8.25 -14.45
N LEU A 448 6.80 8.10 -13.22
CA LEU A 448 7.60 9.13 -12.54
C LEU A 448 8.89 9.44 -13.30
N SER A 449 9.60 8.43 -13.81
CA SER A 449 10.81 8.59 -14.62
C SER A 449 10.54 9.34 -15.91
N GLU A 450 9.49 8.95 -16.65
CA GLU A 450 9.10 9.60 -17.92
C GLU A 450 8.63 11.05 -17.72
N LEU A 451 7.95 11.34 -16.61
CA LEU A 451 7.63 12.72 -16.23
C LEU A 451 8.90 13.54 -15.96
N GLY A 452 9.95 12.93 -15.38
CA GLY A 452 11.27 13.59 -15.23
C GLY A 452 11.87 14.00 -16.57
N VAL A 453 11.88 13.08 -17.53
CA VAL A 453 12.35 13.36 -18.91
C VAL A 453 11.51 14.46 -19.57
N LEU A 454 10.19 14.45 -19.41
CA LEU A 454 9.30 15.49 -19.94
C LEU A 454 9.60 16.86 -19.33
N GLU A 455 9.79 16.93 -18.02
CA GLU A 455 10.16 18.17 -17.34
C GLU A 455 11.47 18.76 -17.92
N GLU A 456 12.51 17.93 -18.02
CA GLU A 456 13.80 18.36 -18.59
C GLU A 456 13.64 18.89 -20.02
N ARG A 457 12.83 18.20 -20.84
CA ARG A 457 12.52 18.66 -22.21
C ARG A 457 11.78 19.99 -22.23
N CYS A 458 10.81 20.19 -21.35
CA CYS A 458 10.08 21.47 -21.24
C CYS A 458 11.02 22.62 -20.83
N VAL A 459 11.89 22.38 -19.84
CA VAL A 459 12.90 23.37 -19.41
C VAL A 459 13.90 23.68 -20.52
N ALA A 460 14.39 22.66 -21.23
CA ALA A 460 15.30 22.86 -22.35
C ALA A 460 14.63 23.65 -23.50
N ALA A 461 13.40 23.28 -23.87
CA ALA A 461 12.63 24.00 -24.87
C ALA A 461 12.47 25.48 -24.54
N SER A 462 12.15 25.79 -23.25
CA SER A 462 12.06 27.18 -22.79
C SER A 462 13.36 27.96 -22.99
N LYS A 463 14.51 27.36 -22.66
CA LYS A 463 15.82 28.00 -22.80
C LYS A 463 16.14 28.30 -24.30
N TYR A 464 15.89 27.33 -25.18
CA TYR A 464 16.12 27.50 -26.60
C TYR A 464 15.17 28.53 -27.25
N LEU A 465 13.90 28.52 -26.84
CA LEU A 465 12.91 29.50 -27.29
C LEU A 465 13.23 30.92 -26.81
N LEU A 466 13.71 31.09 -25.58
CA LEU A 466 14.16 32.39 -25.06
C LEU A 466 15.40 32.88 -25.83
N ALA A 467 16.40 32.02 -26.04
CA ALA A 467 17.59 32.40 -26.79
C ALA A 467 17.25 32.75 -28.25
N GLY A 468 16.40 31.95 -28.92
CA GLY A 468 15.89 32.22 -30.25
C GLY A 468 15.05 33.51 -30.32
N GLY A 469 14.18 33.71 -29.30
CA GLY A 469 13.38 34.93 -29.18
C GLY A 469 14.25 36.20 -29.03
N LEU A 470 15.30 36.11 -28.21
CA LEU A 470 16.26 37.22 -28.08
C LEU A 470 16.99 37.52 -29.38
N PHE A 471 17.45 36.48 -30.08
CA PHE A 471 18.06 36.60 -31.41
C PHE A 471 17.11 37.26 -32.43
N LEU A 472 15.85 36.82 -32.47
CA LEU A 472 14.80 37.38 -33.33
C LEU A 472 14.43 38.80 -32.94
N ALA A 473 14.45 39.15 -31.65
CA ALA A 473 14.22 40.54 -31.20
C ALA A 473 15.32 41.48 -31.68
N VAL A 474 16.58 41.06 -31.60
CA VAL A 474 17.73 41.87 -32.08
C VAL A 474 17.71 42.03 -33.60
N THR A 475 17.44 40.95 -34.34
CA THR A 475 17.38 40.99 -35.82
C THR A 475 16.08 41.60 -36.33
N GLY A 476 14.92 41.33 -35.67
CA GLY A 476 13.61 41.85 -36.02
C GLY A 476 13.49 43.36 -35.86
N ALA A 477 14.14 43.92 -34.83
CA ALA A 477 14.22 45.39 -34.66
C ALA A 477 14.91 46.09 -35.83
N ALA A 478 15.83 45.39 -36.52
CA ALA A 478 16.49 45.90 -37.70
C ALA A 478 15.59 45.87 -38.98
N PHE A 479 14.49 45.09 -38.95
CA PHE A 479 13.59 44.86 -40.08
C PHE A 479 12.10 45.17 -39.80
N ASP A 480 11.81 45.84 -38.69
CA ASP A 480 10.45 46.16 -38.26
C ASP A 480 9.53 44.93 -38.07
N GLN A 481 10.10 43.77 -37.65
CA GLN A 481 9.39 42.51 -37.47
C GLN A 481 9.56 41.96 -36.03
N GLU A 482 8.72 42.41 -35.10
CA GLU A 482 8.78 41.99 -33.68
C GLU A 482 7.94 40.73 -33.37
N ALA A 483 6.96 40.38 -34.19
CA ALA A 483 6.02 39.30 -33.95
C ALA A 483 6.69 37.92 -33.69
N PRO A 484 7.74 37.48 -34.39
CA PRO A 484 8.40 36.20 -34.12
C PRO A 484 9.08 36.13 -32.75
N ALA A 485 9.65 37.22 -32.27
CA ALA A 485 10.27 37.30 -30.96
C ALA A 485 9.24 37.20 -29.82
N ILE A 486 8.09 37.86 -30.00
CA ILE A 486 6.97 37.79 -29.05
C ILE A 486 6.43 36.34 -28.98
N ILE A 487 6.21 35.69 -30.14
CA ILE A 487 5.75 34.31 -30.21
C ILE A 487 6.72 33.36 -29.50
N ALA A 488 8.04 33.49 -29.78
CA ALA A 488 9.05 32.64 -29.13
C ALA A 488 9.07 32.84 -27.61
N THR A 489 8.92 34.06 -27.12
CA THR A 489 8.85 34.38 -25.69
C THR A 489 7.59 33.80 -25.06
N CYS A 490 6.44 33.90 -25.71
CA CYS A 490 5.19 33.31 -25.23
C CYS A 490 5.29 31.75 -25.15
N LEU A 491 5.87 31.13 -26.16
CA LEU A 491 6.09 29.68 -26.19
C LEU A 491 7.10 29.23 -25.12
N ALA A 492 8.13 30.03 -24.85
CA ALA A 492 9.05 29.79 -23.74
C ALA A 492 8.34 29.84 -22.38
N GLY A 493 7.48 30.85 -22.18
CA GLY A 493 6.64 30.96 -20.98
C GLY A 493 5.69 29.76 -20.84
N ALA A 494 5.03 29.34 -21.91
CA ALA A 494 4.16 28.17 -21.93
C ALA A 494 4.92 26.88 -21.57
N SER A 495 6.16 26.73 -22.06
CA SER A 495 7.02 25.58 -21.72
C SER A 495 7.41 25.55 -20.25
N LEU A 496 7.67 26.71 -19.63
CA LEU A 496 7.93 26.78 -18.19
C LEU A 496 6.69 26.42 -17.36
N VAL A 497 5.52 26.93 -17.77
CA VAL A 497 4.25 26.55 -17.12
C VAL A 497 4.01 25.04 -17.26
N GLY A 498 4.31 24.47 -18.41
CA GLY A 498 4.27 23.03 -18.65
C GLY A 498 5.20 22.25 -17.71
N ALA A 499 6.47 22.69 -17.58
CA ALA A 499 7.43 22.10 -16.64
C ALA A 499 6.92 22.12 -15.19
N GLU A 500 6.33 23.24 -14.74
CA GLU A 500 5.76 23.34 -13.40
C GLU A 500 4.58 22.40 -13.19
N LYS A 501 3.72 22.20 -14.18
CA LYS A 501 2.62 21.22 -14.12
C LYS A 501 3.15 19.79 -14.04
N VAL A 502 4.18 19.47 -14.80
CA VAL A 502 4.84 18.17 -14.74
C VAL A 502 5.46 17.93 -13.36
N ARG A 503 6.07 18.93 -12.75
CA ARG A 503 6.57 18.85 -11.36
C ARG A 503 5.46 18.60 -10.35
N ASP A 504 4.30 19.23 -10.53
CA ASP A 504 3.16 18.97 -9.66
C ASP A 504 2.69 17.50 -9.80
N MET A 505 2.65 16.98 -11.04
CA MET A 505 2.33 15.56 -11.29
C MET A 505 3.38 14.62 -10.67
N GLN A 506 4.68 14.89 -10.83
CA GLN A 506 5.75 14.11 -10.18
C GLN A 506 5.58 14.10 -8.66
N HIS A 507 5.24 15.24 -8.08
CA HIS A 507 5.07 15.37 -6.65
C HIS A 507 3.96 14.46 -6.10
N GLU A 508 2.91 14.22 -6.87
CA GLU A 508 1.83 13.28 -6.50
C GLU A 508 2.29 11.82 -6.37
N PHE A 509 3.38 11.44 -7.04
CA PHE A 509 4.02 10.14 -6.87
C PHE A 509 4.93 10.08 -5.63
N LEU A 510 5.33 11.22 -5.09
CA LEU A 510 6.28 11.33 -3.99
C LEU A 510 5.60 11.59 -2.65
N SER A 511 4.53 12.39 -2.65
CA SER A 511 3.87 12.82 -1.41
C SER A 511 2.38 13.05 -1.62
N SER A 512 1.60 12.73 -0.60
CA SER A 512 0.18 13.09 -0.54
C SER A 512 -0.04 14.53 -0.08
N VAL A 513 1.00 15.21 0.43
CA VAL A 513 0.94 16.64 0.76
C VAL A 513 1.09 17.45 -0.52
N PRO A 514 0.15 18.35 -0.86
CA PRO A 514 0.27 19.17 -2.07
C PRO A 514 1.55 20.01 -2.07
N ARG A 515 2.20 20.10 -3.23
CA ARG A 515 3.41 20.92 -3.41
C ARG A 515 3.15 22.41 -3.23
N ARG A 516 1.97 22.90 -3.61
CA ARG A 516 1.62 24.33 -3.60
C ARG A 516 0.14 24.56 -3.25
N GLY A 517 -0.10 25.60 -2.50
CA GLY A 517 -1.27 26.48 -2.59
C GLY A 517 -2.64 25.96 -2.22
N VAL A 518 -2.79 24.71 -1.81
CA VAL A 518 -4.03 24.29 -1.17
C VAL A 518 -3.80 24.40 0.33
N PRO A 519 -4.55 25.23 1.06
CA PRO A 519 -4.51 25.21 2.52
C PRO A 519 -4.70 23.75 2.95
N LYS A 520 -3.84 23.25 3.84
CA LYS A 520 -4.11 21.96 4.50
C LYS A 520 -5.54 22.05 5.02
N PRO A 521 -6.47 21.14 4.63
CA PRO A 521 -7.70 21.06 5.36
C PRO A 521 -7.31 20.90 6.82
N LYS A 522 -7.87 21.73 7.69
CA LYS A 522 -7.73 21.52 9.12
C LYS A 522 -8.36 20.16 9.37
N LEU A 523 -7.53 19.12 9.54
CA LEU A 523 -7.98 17.78 9.89
C LEU A 523 -8.52 17.74 11.34
N TRP A 524 -8.28 18.83 12.10
CA TRP A 524 -8.68 18.99 13.50
C TRP A 524 -9.12 20.42 13.79
#